data_a12fc6523ea850dd9cefaaa264ddb134
#
_entry.id   a12fc6523ea850dd9cefaaa264ddb134
#
_cell.length_a   1.000
_cell.length_b   1.000
_cell.length_c   1.000
_cell.angle_alpha   90.00
_cell.angle_beta   90.00
_cell.angle_gamma   90.00
#
_symmetry.space_group_name_H-M   'P 1'
#
loop_
_entity.id
_entity.type
_entity.pdbx_description
1 polymer ?
#
loop_
_entity_poly.entity_id
_entity_poly.type
_entity_poly.pdbx_seq_one_letter_code
_entity_poly.pdbx_strand_id
1 'polypeptide(L)'
;MPSLFRRLGMTSHCSPLRRRLTASGLEDAESLMRLAVQRGCRYYRDTVTGTVVDPGTDRVPNEELAIGLLHGSWEWSPAALRMGAAMLGARDNDPSKLLRLARMERAETLVRELAKIGWSIEPAHPLWSYLLHELPDRGPIPGGVLPHPTRFMAMTGITREGRGIRSQWIRPEVVRG
;
A
#
# COMPACT_ATOMS: atom_id res chain seq x y z
N MET A 1 17.57 10.80 -4.94
CA MET A 1 17.35 9.51 -4.21
C MET A 1 17.10 8.38 -5.19
N PRO A 2 17.56 7.15 -4.93
CA PRO A 2 17.30 6.03 -5.83
C PRO A 2 15.83 5.64 -5.82
N SER A 3 15.30 5.22 -6.99
CA SER A 3 13.94 4.67 -7.08
C SER A 3 13.81 3.37 -6.29
N LEU A 4 12.57 3.01 -5.95
CA LEU A 4 12.27 1.74 -5.27
C LEU A 4 12.71 0.53 -6.12
N PHE A 5 12.53 0.55 -7.45
CA PHE A 5 13.04 -0.49 -8.33
C PHE A 5 14.56 -0.69 -8.17
N ARG A 6 15.32 0.39 -8.14
CA ARG A 6 16.78 0.31 -7.96
C ARG A 6 17.15 -0.30 -6.60
N ARG A 7 16.41 0.03 -5.54
CA ARG A 7 16.63 -0.57 -4.21
C ARG A 7 16.27 -2.05 -4.15
N LEU A 8 15.31 -2.48 -4.97
CA LEU A 8 14.91 -3.88 -5.10
C LEU A 8 15.80 -4.67 -6.07
N GLY A 9 16.81 -4.04 -6.69
CA GLY A 9 17.64 -4.66 -7.73
C GLY A 9 16.91 -4.91 -9.05
N MET A 10 15.83 -4.17 -9.30
CA MET A 10 14.97 -4.35 -10.47
C MET A 10 15.19 -3.23 -11.48
N THR A 11 14.98 -3.54 -12.76
CA THR A 11 14.98 -2.55 -13.83
C THR A 11 13.62 -1.88 -13.96
N SER A 12 13.61 -0.58 -14.29
CA SER A 12 12.38 0.14 -14.61
C SER A 12 11.71 -0.44 -15.85
N HIS A 13 10.39 -0.41 -15.89
CA HIS A 13 9.59 -0.82 -17.07
C HIS A 13 8.52 0.24 -17.37
N CYS A 14 7.98 0.19 -18.57
CA CYS A 14 6.86 1.03 -18.95
C CYS A 14 5.59 0.52 -18.24
N SER A 15 5.08 1.29 -17.29
CA SER A 15 3.94 0.93 -16.46
C SER A 15 2.62 1.42 -17.08
N PRO A 16 1.70 0.52 -17.43
CA PRO A 16 0.35 0.90 -17.84
C PRO A 16 -0.42 1.62 -16.73
N LEU A 17 -0.27 1.16 -15.48
CA LEU A 17 -0.91 1.79 -14.33
C LEU A 17 -0.40 3.22 -14.14
N ARG A 18 0.91 3.44 -14.19
CA ARG A 18 1.49 4.77 -14.05
C ARG A 18 0.94 5.74 -15.10
N ARG A 19 0.88 5.31 -16.37
CA ARG A 19 0.29 6.12 -17.44
C ARG A 19 -1.16 6.48 -17.17
N ARG A 20 -1.95 5.52 -16.68
CA ARG A 20 -3.35 5.73 -16.33
C ARG A 20 -3.50 6.70 -15.16
N LEU A 21 -2.68 6.54 -14.11
CA LEU A 21 -2.68 7.45 -12.95
C LEU A 21 -2.31 8.87 -13.37
N THR A 22 -1.28 9.04 -14.18
CA THR A 22 -0.89 10.35 -14.73
C THR A 22 -2.02 10.98 -15.55
N ALA A 23 -2.71 10.21 -16.38
CA ALA A 23 -3.87 10.67 -17.13
C ALA A 23 -5.06 11.08 -16.22
N SER A 24 -5.06 10.63 -14.97
CA SER A 24 -6.03 11.02 -13.94
C SER A 24 -5.52 12.15 -13.03
N GLY A 25 -4.44 12.84 -13.41
CA GLY A 25 -3.88 13.95 -12.63
C GLY A 25 -2.96 13.50 -11.46
N LEU A 26 -2.61 12.23 -11.38
CA LEU A 26 -1.74 11.66 -10.34
C LEU A 26 -0.34 11.40 -10.92
N GLU A 27 0.49 12.43 -10.95
CA GLU A 27 1.76 12.43 -11.68
C GLU A 27 2.95 11.92 -10.85
N ASP A 28 2.85 11.99 -9.53
CA ASP A 28 3.90 11.66 -8.58
C ASP A 28 3.40 10.93 -7.34
N ALA A 29 4.32 10.46 -6.52
CA ALA A 29 3.99 9.78 -5.27
C ALA A 29 3.25 10.69 -4.28
N GLU A 30 3.50 12.00 -4.32
CA GLU A 30 2.85 12.94 -3.41
C GLU A 30 1.37 13.10 -3.73
N SER A 31 0.99 13.21 -5.00
CA SER A 31 -0.41 13.27 -5.43
C SER A 31 -1.18 11.99 -5.06
N LEU A 32 -0.52 10.81 -5.20
CA LEU A 32 -1.10 9.54 -4.74
C LEU A 32 -1.29 9.51 -3.22
N MET A 33 -0.32 10.01 -2.46
CA MET A 33 -0.43 10.11 -1.00
C MET A 33 -1.56 11.04 -0.57
N ARG A 34 -1.72 12.19 -1.24
CA ARG A 34 -2.85 13.11 -0.99
C ARG A 34 -4.19 12.42 -1.21
N LEU A 35 -4.33 11.68 -2.31
CA LEU A 35 -5.55 10.91 -2.58
C LEU A 35 -5.79 9.84 -1.51
N ALA A 36 -4.75 9.14 -1.07
CA ALA A 36 -4.86 8.14 0.00
C ALA A 36 -5.32 8.77 1.33
N VAL A 37 -4.82 9.96 1.67
CA VAL A 37 -5.29 10.71 2.86
C VAL A 37 -6.75 11.09 2.73
N GLN A 38 -7.20 11.55 1.57
CA GLN A 38 -8.62 11.85 1.30
C GLN A 38 -9.52 10.62 1.45
N ARG A 39 -8.99 9.43 1.14
CA ARG A 39 -9.69 8.14 1.27
C ARG A 39 -9.55 7.47 2.65
N GLY A 40 -9.04 8.20 3.63
CA GLY A 40 -9.02 7.77 5.02
C GLY A 40 -7.67 7.36 5.60
N CYS A 41 -6.57 7.45 4.85
CA CYS A 41 -5.21 7.22 5.40
C CYS A 41 -4.74 8.41 6.25
N ARG A 42 -5.48 8.74 7.30
CA ARG A 42 -5.28 9.95 8.11
C ARG A 42 -3.98 9.97 8.92
N TYR A 43 -3.34 8.84 9.14
CA TYR A 43 -2.06 8.74 9.87
C TYR A 43 -0.93 9.56 9.26
N TYR A 44 -1.08 9.96 8.00
CA TYR A 44 -0.05 10.68 7.25
C TYR A 44 -0.52 12.06 6.81
N ARG A 45 -1.64 12.55 7.36
CA ARG A 45 -2.21 13.84 7.00
C ARG A 45 -1.21 14.99 7.15
N ASP A 46 -0.38 14.94 8.19
CA ASP A 46 0.63 15.97 8.46
C ASP A 46 1.86 15.87 7.53
N THR A 47 2.00 14.76 6.79
CA THR A 47 3.10 14.54 5.85
C THR A 47 2.78 15.07 4.46
N VAL A 48 1.50 15.31 4.18
CA VAL A 48 1.01 15.67 2.84
C VAL A 48 0.12 16.89 2.93
N THR A 49 0.46 17.94 2.21
CA THR A 49 -0.34 19.18 2.17
C THR A 49 -1.21 19.23 0.92
N GLY A 50 -2.40 19.81 1.05
CA GLY A 50 -3.32 20.05 -0.05
C GLY A 50 -4.25 18.88 -0.36
N THR A 51 -5.18 19.13 -1.26
CA THR A 51 -6.15 18.17 -1.77
C THR A 51 -5.94 17.94 -3.26
N VAL A 52 -6.20 16.74 -3.73
CA VAL A 52 -6.28 16.46 -5.17
C VAL A 52 -7.73 16.74 -5.59
N VAL A 53 -7.92 17.80 -6.36
CA VAL A 53 -9.24 18.14 -6.90
C VAL A 53 -9.17 17.89 -8.41
N ASP A 54 -9.35 16.65 -8.80
CA ASP A 54 -9.47 16.28 -10.21
C ASP A 54 -10.65 15.31 -10.35
N PRO A 55 -11.61 15.59 -11.21
CA PRO A 55 -12.73 14.68 -11.50
C PRO A 55 -12.28 13.28 -11.95
N GLY A 56 -11.05 13.16 -12.46
CA GLY A 56 -10.45 11.88 -12.84
C GLY A 56 -10.09 10.98 -11.66
N THR A 57 -9.85 11.55 -10.47
CA THR A 57 -9.41 10.78 -9.30
C THR A 57 -10.51 9.88 -8.72
N ASP A 58 -11.78 10.24 -8.89
CA ASP A 58 -12.92 9.41 -8.45
C ASP A 58 -13.00 8.08 -9.21
N ARG A 59 -12.38 8.01 -10.39
CA ARG A 59 -12.31 6.81 -11.23
C ARG A 59 -11.14 5.88 -10.90
N VAL A 60 -10.25 6.28 -9.99
CA VAL A 60 -9.10 5.46 -9.58
C VAL A 60 -9.54 4.56 -8.42
N PRO A 61 -9.63 3.24 -8.62
CA PRO A 61 -9.98 2.30 -7.55
C PRO A 61 -8.89 2.24 -6.47
N ASN A 62 -9.27 1.81 -5.27
CA ASN A 62 -8.35 1.69 -4.15
C ASN A 62 -7.20 0.71 -4.43
N GLU A 63 -7.44 -0.35 -5.19
CA GLU A 63 -6.40 -1.30 -5.60
C GLU A 63 -5.35 -0.65 -6.51
N GLU A 64 -5.77 0.22 -7.42
CA GLU A 64 -4.85 0.96 -8.28
C GLU A 64 -4.04 1.99 -7.49
N LEU A 65 -4.67 2.64 -6.52
CA LEU A 65 -3.99 3.56 -5.62
C LEU A 65 -2.97 2.83 -4.75
N ALA A 66 -3.33 1.65 -4.19
CA ALA A 66 -2.43 0.83 -3.39
C ALA A 66 -1.19 0.42 -4.19
N ILE A 67 -1.39 -0.20 -5.36
CA ILE A 67 -0.28 -0.63 -6.21
C ILE A 67 0.48 0.56 -6.79
N GLY A 68 -0.20 1.66 -7.09
CA GLY A 68 0.42 2.91 -7.52
C GLY A 68 1.40 3.46 -6.48
N LEU A 69 1.03 3.51 -5.20
CA LEU A 69 1.90 3.93 -4.10
C LEU A 69 3.09 2.98 -3.86
N LEU A 70 2.89 1.69 -4.15
CA LEU A 70 3.93 0.65 -4.05
C LEU A 70 4.76 0.52 -5.32
N HIS A 71 4.50 1.33 -6.35
CA HIS A 71 5.15 1.22 -7.63
C HIS A 71 6.63 1.60 -7.55
N GLY A 72 7.48 0.73 -8.10
CA GLY A 72 8.92 0.84 -7.94
C GLY A 72 9.60 1.99 -8.67
N SER A 73 8.90 2.67 -9.59
CA SER A 73 9.48 3.80 -10.35
C SER A 73 9.57 5.10 -9.57
N TRP A 74 8.81 5.22 -8.46
CA TRP A 74 8.88 6.40 -7.60
C TRP A 74 10.20 6.45 -6.83
N GLU A 75 10.57 7.65 -6.45
CA GLU A 75 11.61 7.82 -5.45
C GLU A 75 11.22 7.07 -4.17
N TRP A 76 12.20 6.39 -3.56
CA TRP A 76 11.92 5.62 -2.35
C TRP A 76 11.44 6.52 -1.21
N SER A 77 10.28 6.20 -0.70
CA SER A 77 9.65 6.93 0.40
C SER A 77 9.02 5.95 1.40
N PRO A 78 9.50 5.93 2.66
CA PRO A 78 8.85 5.13 3.70
C PRO A 78 7.38 5.51 3.90
N ALA A 79 7.01 6.78 3.75
CA ALA A 79 5.63 7.25 3.87
C ALA A 79 4.75 6.68 2.76
N ALA A 80 5.20 6.73 1.50
CA ALA A 80 4.46 6.15 0.38
C ALA A 80 4.27 4.64 0.53
N LEU A 81 5.31 3.91 0.97
CA LEU A 81 5.22 2.47 1.25
C LEU A 81 4.21 2.15 2.34
N ARG A 82 4.19 2.92 3.43
CA ARG A 82 3.25 2.72 4.53
C ARG A 82 1.81 3.03 4.11
N MET A 83 1.59 4.10 3.34
CA MET A 83 0.27 4.41 2.78
C MET A 83 -0.20 3.36 1.78
N GLY A 84 0.69 2.90 0.89
CA GLY A 84 0.39 1.83 -0.05
C GLY A 84 0.03 0.53 0.66
N ALA A 85 0.74 0.19 1.74
CA ALA A 85 0.43 -0.94 2.59
C ALA A 85 -0.93 -0.79 3.30
N ALA A 86 -1.26 0.40 3.80
CA ALA A 86 -2.57 0.68 4.39
C ALA A 86 -3.69 0.54 3.35
N MET A 87 -3.50 1.12 2.16
CA MET A 87 -4.45 1.00 1.05
C MET A 87 -4.60 -0.43 0.55
N LEU A 88 -3.51 -1.23 0.56
CA LEU A 88 -3.56 -2.67 0.24
C LEU A 88 -4.53 -3.42 1.15
N GLY A 89 -4.61 -3.05 2.42
CA GLY A 89 -5.53 -3.61 3.40
C GLY A 89 -6.92 -2.98 3.41
N ALA A 90 -7.28 -2.09 2.49
CA ALA A 90 -8.61 -1.48 2.45
C ALA A 90 -9.70 -2.56 2.30
N ARG A 91 -10.83 -2.36 3.00
CA ARG A 91 -11.87 -3.40 3.14
C ARG A 91 -12.64 -3.69 1.86
N ASP A 92 -12.69 -2.73 0.95
CA ASP A 92 -13.40 -2.78 -0.31
C ASP A 92 -12.55 -3.27 -1.49
N ASN A 93 -11.29 -3.62 -1.23
CA ASN A 93 -10.40 -4.17 -2.26
C ASN A 93 -10.86 -5.53 -2.76
N ASP A 94 -10.78 -5.72 -4.07
CA ASP A 94 -10.87 -7.02 -4.71
C ASP A 94 -9.47 -7.68 -4.73
N PRO A 95 -9.26 -8.82 -4.01
CA PRO A 95 -7.99 -9.51 -3.96
C PRO A 95 -7.46 -9.96 -5.33
N SER A 96 -8.35 -10.39 -6.22
CA SER A 96 -7.97 -10.83 -7.57
C SER A 96 -7.47 -9.66 -8.42
N LYS A 97 -8.06 -8.50 -8.25
CA LYS A 97 -7.62 -7.28 -8.92
C LYS A 97 -6.28 -6.80 -8.39
N LEU A 98 -6.08 -6.83 -7.07
CA LEU A 98 -4.77 -6.54 -6.46
C LEU A 98 -3.67 -7.47 -7.01
N LEU A 99 -3.95 -8.77 -7.07
CA LEU A 99 -3.02 -9.77 -7.61
C LEU A 99 -2.65 -9.47 -9.06
N ARG A 100 -3.65 -9.21 -9.91
CA ARG A 100 -3.43 -8.88 -11.32
C ARG A 100 -2.59 -7.62 -11.48
N LEU A 101 -2.90 -6.58 -10.73
CA LEU A 101 -2.14 -5.32 -10.74
C LEU A 101 -0.71 -5.52 -10.25
N ALA A 102 -0.51 -6.27 -9.16
CA ALA A 102 0.83 -6.57 -8.65
C ALA A 102 1.70 -7.28 -9.70
N ARG A 103 1.13 -8.23 -10.42
CA ARG A 103 1.82 -8.95 -11.53
C ARG A 103 2.13 -8.01 -12.69
N MET A 104 1.16 -7.23 -13.13
CA MET A 104 1.30 -6.31 -14.25
C MET A 104 2.36 -5.24 -13.98
N GLU A 105 2.44 -4.76 -12.76
CA GLU A 105 3.34 -3.68 -12.35
C GLU A 105 4.66 -4.16 -11.74
N ARG A 106 4.93 -5.46 -11.78
CA ARG A 106 6.14 -6.08 -11.18
C ARG A 106 6.33 -5.78 -9.69
N ALA A 107 5.22 -5.64 -8.97
CA ALA A 107 5.18 -5.39 -7.54
C ALA A 107 5.04 -6.66 -6.70
N GLU A 108 5.09 -7.85 -7.32
CA GLU A 108 4.79 -9.14 -6.66
C GLU A 108 5.66 -9.38 -5.43
N THR A 109 6.96 -9.14 -5.54
CA THR A 109 7.90 -9.36 -4.42
C THR A 109 7.57 -8.47 -3.24
N LEU A 110 7.31 -7.18 -3.50
CA LEU A 110 6.97 -6.20 -2.47
C LEU A 110 5.61 -6.52 -1.82
N VAL A 111 4.59 -6.79 -2.63
CA VAL A 111 3.25 -7.13 -2.13
C VAL A 111 3.26 -8.43 -1.33
N ARG A 112 4.05 -9.44 -1.76
CA ARG A 112 4.21 -10.67 -1.00
C ARG A 112 4.90 -10.45 0.35
N GLU A 113 5.94 -9.64 0.42
CA GLU A 113 6.61 -9.31 1.69
C GLU A 113 5.66 -8.55 2.63
N LEU A 114 4.88 -7.61 2.11
CA LEU A 114 3.83 -6.96 2.89
C LEU A 114 2.76 -7.95 3.36
N ALA A 115 2.38 -8.91 2.52
CA ALA A 115 1.44 -9.96 2.89
C ALA A 115 1.99 -10.90 3.98
N LYS A 116 3.29 -11.20 4.00
CA LYS A 116 3.95 -11.94 5.11
C LYS A 116 3.82 -11.18 6.42
N ILE A 117 4.07 -9.89 6.41
CA ILE A 117 3.92 -9.03 7.59
C ILE A 117 2.44 -8.98 8.01
N GLY A 118 1.53 -8.77 7.06
CA GLY A 118 0.09 -8.73 7.30
C GLY A 118 -0.43 -10.05 7.91
N TRP A 119 0.03 -11.18 7.38
CA TRP A 119 -0.32 -12.49 7.93
C TRP A 119 0.20 -12.70 9.36
N SER A 120 1.40 -12.21 9.67
CA SER A 120 1.96 -12.28 11.03
C SER A 120 1.16 -11.45 12.04
N ILE A 121 0.54 -10.35 11.59
CA ILE A 121 -0.27 -9.45 12.44
C ILE A 121 -1.72 -9.94 12.54
N GLU A 122 -2.28 -10.40 11.43
CA GLU A 122 -3.68 -10.82 11.28
C GLU A 122 -3.79 -12.17 10.55
N PRO A 123 -3.39 -13.28 11.15
CA PRO A 123 -3.32 -14.57 10.46
C PRO A 123 -4.69 -15.07 9.98
N ALA A 124 -5.79 -14.61 10.60
CA ALA A 124 -7.16 -14.96 10.21
C ALA A 124 -7.70 -14.13 9.03
N HIS A 125 -6.97 -13.09 8.58
CA HIS A 125 -7.47 -12.24 7.49
C HIS A 125 -7.23 -12.90 6.12
N PRO A 126 -8.28 -13.14 5.32
CA PRO A 126 -8.18 -13.97 4.10
C PRO A 126 -7.32 -13.34 3.00
N LEU A 127 -7.18 -12.02 2.96
CA LEU A 127 -6.36 -11.35 1.96
C LEU A 127 -4.90 -11.80 2.02
N TRP A 128 -4.34 -11.89 3.22
CA TRP A 128 -2.92 -12.21 3.37
C TRP A 128 -2.59 -13.63 2.94
N SER A 129 -3.41 -14.60 3.35
CA SER A 129 -3.25 -15.99 2.92
C SER A 129 -3.44 -16.14 1.41
N TYR A 130 -4.41 -15.45 0.83
CA TYR A 130 -4.63 -15.44 -0.61
C TYR A 130 -3.41 -14.89 -1.38
N LEU A 131 -2.90 -13.72 -1.00
CA LEU A 131 -1.74 -13.13 -1.66
C LEU A 131 -0.48 -14.00 -1.50
N LEU A 132 -0.28 -14.61 -0.34
CA LEU A 132 0.86 -15.51 -0.10
C LEU A 132 0.78 -16.79 -0.95
N HIS A 133 -0.42 -17.31 -1.18
CA HIS A 133 -0.63 -18.47 -2.02
C HIS A 133 -0.39 -18.16 -3.51
N GLU A 134 -0.91 -17.04 -3.97
CA GLU A 134 -0.94 -16.70 -5.40
C GLU A 134 0.35 -16.02 -5.93
N LEU A 135 1.09 -15.34 -5.06
CA LEU A 135 2.30 -14.64 -5.46
C LEU A 135 3.53 -15.53 -5.30
N PRO A 136 4.45 -15.56 -6.28
CA PRO A 136 5.65 -16.39 -6.20
C PRO A 136 6.60 -15.92 -5.10
N ASP A 137 7.22 -16.86 -4.38
CA ASP A 137 8.31 -16.55 -3.47
C ASP A 137 9.61 -16.36 -4.26
N ARG A 138 10.06 -15.14 -4.35
CA ARG A 138 11.31 -14.75 -5.04
C ARG A 138 12.43 -14.41 -4.05
N GLY A 139 12.26 -14.81 -2.80
CA GLY A 139 13.22 -14.51 -1.74
C GLY A 139 12.98 -13.17 -1.05
N PRO A 140 13.78 -12.86 -0.03
CA PRO A 140 13.62 -11.68 0.79
C PRO A 140 13.97 -10.39 0.04
N ILE A 141 13.31 -9.31 0.41
CA ILE A 141 13.67 -7.97 -0.03
C ILE A 141 14.96 -7.52 0.67
N PRO A 142 15.84 -6.76 -0.02
CA PRO A 142 17.03 -6.20 0.60
C PRO A 142 16.71 -5.41 1.88
N GLY A 143 17.58 -5.53 2.88
CA GLY A 143 17.40 -4.83 4.15
C GLY A 143 17.33 -3.31 3.97
N GLY A 144 16.52 -2.64 4.80
CA GLY A 144 16.33 -1.19 4.78
C GLY A 144 15.40 -0.66 3.68
N VAL A 145 14.79 -1.53 2.87
CA VAL A 145 13.78 -1.12 1.87
C VAL A 145 12.43 -0.94 2.54
N LEU A 146 11.99 -1.92 3.32
CA LEU A 146 10.74 -1.84 4.06
C LEU A 146 10.93 -1.23 5.44
N PRO A 147 9.98 -0.40 5.90
CA PRO A 147 9.88 -0.01 7.31
C PRO A 147 9.73 -1.24 8.22
N HIS A 148 10.08 -1.07 9.49
CA HIS A 148 9.91 -2.13 10.49
C HIS A 148 8.44 -2.58 10.55
N PRO A 149 8.14 -3.89 10.72
CA PRO A 149 6.77 -4.44 10.73
C PRO A 149 5.78 -3.70 11.66
N THR A 150 6.24 -3.20 12.81
CA THR A 150 5.41 -2.41 13.74
C THR A 150 4.85 -1.13 13.14
N ARG A 151 5.42 -0.65 12.03
CA ARG A 151 4.94 0.55 11.34
C ARG A 151 3.69 0.31 10.50
N PHE A 152 3.31 -0.94 10.31
CA PHE A 152 2.11 -1.34 9.57
C PHE A 152 0.96 -1.76 10.48
N MET A 153 1.16 -1.76 11.78
CA MET A 153 0.14 -2.19 12.74
C MET A 153 -0.29 -1.08 13.68
N ALA A 154 -1.56 -1.14 14.08
CA ALA A 154 -2.14 -0.39 15.17
C ALA A 154 -2.56 -1.34 16.28
N MET A 155 -2.44 -0.92 17.51
CA MET A 155 -3.00 -1.62 18.65
C MET A 155 -4.41 -1.08 18.93
N THR A 156 -5.39 -1.98 18.93
CA THR A 156 -6.79 -1.64 19.20
C THR A 156 -7.31 -2.45 20.39
N GLY A 157 -8.32 -1.92 21.09
CA GLY A 157 -8.98 -2.66 22.16
C GLY A 157 -8.19 -2.67 23.48
N ILE A 158 -7.45 -1.61 23.80
CA ILE A 158 -6.84 -1.43 25.12
C ILE A 158 -7.98 -1.25 26.13
N THR A 159 -8.29 -2.30 26.91
CA THR A 159 -9.16 -2.19 28.06
C THR A 159 -8.35 -1.80 29.28
N ARG A 160 -8.98 -1.14 30.28
CA ARG A 160 -8.34 -0.83 31.59
C ARG A 160 -7.76 -2.05 32.31
N GLU A 161 -8.24 -3.24 31.97
CA GLU A 161 -7.82 -4.51 32.57
C GLU A 161 -6.70 -5.21 31.79
N GLY A 162 -6.13 -4.59 30.74
CA GLY A 162 -5.05 -5.17 29.94
C GLY A 162 -5.45 -6.41 29.14
N ARG A 163 -6.74 -6.80 29.14
CA ARG A 163 -7.28 -7.91 28.37
C ARG A 163 -7.81 -7.42 27.05
N GLY A 164 -7.28 -7.95 25.95
CA GLY A 164 -7.83 -7.72 24.60
C GLY A 164 -7.06 -6.76 23.71
N ILE A 165 -5.78 -6.50 23.96
CA ILE A 165 -4.94 -5.78 22.98
C ILE A 165 -4.86 -6.64 21.72
N ARG A 166 -5.41 -6.14 20.62
CA ARG A 166 -5.29 -6.76 19.30
C ARG A 166 -4.38 -5.90 18.44
N SER A 167 -3.35 -6.52 17.89
CA SER A 167 -2.61 -5.94 16.78
C SER A 167 -3.45 -6.05 15.51
N GLN A 168 -3.55 -4.97 14.79
CA GLN A 168 -4.35 -4.89 13.58
C GLN A 168 -3.55 -4.16 12.51
N TRP A 169 -3.69 -4.60 11.25
CA TRP A 169 -3.13 -3.89 10.11
C TRP A 169 -3.74 -2.48 10.00
N ILE A 170 -2.91 -1.47 9.77
CA ILE A 170 -3.40 -0.10 9.55
C ILE A 170 -4.15 -0.07 8.23
N ARG A 171 -5.39 0.42 8.26
CA ARG A 171 -6.29 0.56 7.11
C ARG A 171 -6.80 1.97 6.99
N PRO A 172 -7.24 2.36 5.79
CA PRO A 172 -8.00 3.59 5.64
C PRO A 172 -9.25 3.56 6.54
N GLU A 173 -9.51 4.67 7.22
CA GLU A 173 -10.76 4.85 7.94
C GLU A 173 -11.91 5.01 6.94
N VAL A 174 -13.06 4.44 7.25
CA VAL A 174 -14.26 4.64 6.44
C VAL A 174 -14.68 6.11 6.58
N VAL A 175 -14.53 6.87 5.51
CA VAL A 175 -15.07 8.23 5.45
C VAL A 175 -16.59 8.11 5.35
N ARG A 176 -17.27 8.31 6.47
CA ARG A 176 -18.73 8.48 6.44
C ARG A 176 -19.00 9.87 5.86
N GLY A 177 -19.54 9.88 4.65
CA GLY A 177 -20.09 11.06 4.01
C GLY A 177 -21.30 11.62 4.76
#